data_cf661fa780e1f0197af77a80c0c12912
#
_entry.id   cf661fa780e1f0197af77a80c0c12912
#
_cell.length_a   1.000
_cell.length_b   1.000
_cell.length_c   1.000
_cell.angle_alpha   90.00
_cell.angle_beta   90.00
_cell.angle_gamma   90.00
#
_symmetry.space_group_name_H-M   'P 1'
#
loop_
_entity.id
_entity.type
_entity.pdbx_description
1 polymer ?
#
loop_
_entity_poly.entity_id
_entity_poly.type
_entity_poly.pdbx_seq_one_letter_code
_entity_poly.pdbx_strand_id
1 'polypeptide(L)'
;MYAVYHGPVGLRHIAAKVHGLTQALKYTVEQLGYKVVNDQFFDTLTIDVTGVAKDSSVVHRASAAAGVNFRHVDDKHVGVTLDESVGPVDWTAIANVFAEAISAEPVSITDVPPSKTSSIPQPLWRTSEFLPHPVFNKHHSETEMLRYIFHLASKDLGLVHAMIPLGSCTMKLNSTSSMIPLTWPEFSPVHPFAPTNQVKGYLEIIKVRTTSERSFAAYSSCCRNWRMIFARSPVSMHALCNPIQVLLESMLV
;
A
#
# COMPACT_ATOMS: atom_id res chain seq x y z
N MET A 1 -14.29 6.09 7.65
CA MET A 1 -13.50 5.79 8.89
C MET A 1 -12.14 6.46 8.91
N TYR A 2 -11.35 6.43 7.84
CA TYR A 2 -10.02 7.08 7.79
C TYR A 2 -10.06 8.56 8.24
N ALA A 3 -10.93 9.37 7.64
CA ALA A 3 -11.07 10.78 8.03
C ALA A 3 -11.59 10.98 9.48
N VAL A 4 -12.40 10.05 10.00
CA VAL A 4 -12.87 10.09 11.39
C VAL A 4 -11.74 9.82 12.37
N TYR A 5 -10.86 8.85 12.04
CA TYR A 5 -9.74 8.48 12.89
C TYR A 5 -8.64 9.54 12.91
N HIS A 6 -8.23 10.03 11.74
CA HIS A 6 -7.15 11.02 11.64
C HIS A 6 -7.58 12.45 11.93
N GLY A 7 -8.81 12.78 11.64
CA GLY A 7 -9.32 14.15 11.76
C GLY A 7 -8.63 15.14 10.84
N PRO A 8 -9.01 16.43 10.89
CA PRO A 8 -8.41 17.45 10.02
C PRO A 8 -6.92 17.68 10.29
N VAL A 9 -6.47 17.56 11.53
CA VAL A 9 -5.07 17.74 11.91
C VAL A 9 -4.22 16.57 11.39
N GLY A 10 -4.67 15.34 11.62
CA GLY A 10 -3.96 14.14 11.16
C GLY A 10 -3.84 14.09 9.64
N LEU A 11 -4.92 14.43 8.90
CA LEU A 11 -4.89 14.48 7.44
C LEU A 11 -3.92 15.54 6.90
N ARG A 12 -3.82 16.71 7.57
CA ARG A 12 -2.80 17.71 7.21
C ARG A 12 -1.38 17.21 7.42
N HIS A 13 -1.13 16.50 8.54
CA HIS A 13 0.19 15.94 8.82
C HIS A 13 0.57 14.86 7.80
N ILE A 14 -0.37 13.98 7.44
CA ILE A 14 -0.16 12.97 6.41
C ILE A 14 0.19 13.62 5.06
N ALA A 15 -0.61 14.60 4.64
CA ALA A 15 -0.37 15.32 3.39
C ALA A 15 0.98 16.05 3.38
N ALA A 16 1.33 16.72 4.49
CA ALA A 16 2.61 17.41 4.63
C ALA A 16 3.80 16.43 4.59
N LYS A 17 3.68 15.26 5.24
CA LYS A 17 4.70 14.21 5.20
C LYS A 17 4.92 13.73 3.76
N VAL A 18 3.85 13.32 3.08
CA VAL A 18 3.93 12.80 1.71
C VAL A 18 4.55 13.84 0.77
N HIS A 19 4.05 15.06 0.81
CA HIS A 19 4.56 16.14 -0.03
C HIS A 19 6.02 16.48 0.28
N GLY A 20 6.40 16.52 1.56
CA GLY A 20 7.77 16.76 1.99
C GLY A 20 8.76 15.68 1.50
N LEU A 21 8.37 14.41 1.60
CA LEU A 21 9.19 13.31 1.09
C LEU A 21 9.32 13.36 -0.44
N THR A 22 8.26 13.75 -1.14
CA THR A 22 8.29 13.90 -2.61
C THR A 22 9.19 15.06 -3.03
N GLN A 23 9.15 16.19 -2.31
CA GLN A 23 10.06 17.31 -2.54
C GLN A 23 11.53 16.94 -2.29
N ALA A 24 11.78 16.18 -1.22
CA ALA A 24 13.12 15.66 -0.93
C ALA A 24 13.61 14.74 -2.05
N LEU A 25 12.73 13.86 -2.56
CA LEU A 25 13.09 12.99 -3.68
C LEU A 25 13.38 13.78 -4.96
N LYS A 26 12.54 14.78 -5.28
CA LYS A 26 12.80 15.69 -6.41
C LYS A 26 14.19 16.31 -6.31
N TYR A 27 14.50 16.92 -5.16
CA TYR A 27 15.81 17.53 -4.91
C TYR A 27 16.95 16.53 -5.16
N THR A 28 16.84 15.33 -4.61
CA THR A 28 17.88 14.30 -4.71
C THR A 28 18.09 13.84 -6.15
N VAL A 29 17.02 13.54 -6.89
CA VAL A 29 17.16 13.08 -8.29
C VAL A 29 17.71 14.20 -9.19
N GLU A 30 17.39 15.47 -8.91
CA GLU A 30 17.97 16.61 -9.62
C GLU A 30 19.48 16.79 -9.30
N GLN A 31 19.92 16.53 -8.05
CA GLN A 31 21.34 16.51 -7.70
C GLN A 31 22.11 15.37 -8.40
N LEU A 32 21.44 14.24 -8.65
CA LEU A 32 22.01 13.15 -9.44
C LEU A 32 22.02 13.42 -10.96
N GLY A 33 21.50 14.57 -11.40
CA GLY A 33 21.50 15.03 -12.80
C GLY A 33 20.26 14.62 -13.60
N TYR A 34 19.29 13.94 -12.99
CA TYR A 34 17.98 13.67 -13.61
C TYR A 34 17.16 14.94 -13.72
N LYS A 35 16.19 14.95 -14.64
CA LYS A 35 15.25 16.06 -14.78
C LYS A 35 13.85 15.63 -14.39
N VAL A 36 13.20 16.38 -13.49
CA VAL A 36 11.78 16.21 -13.19
C VAL A 36 10.95 17.00 -14.18
N VAL A 37 10.00 16.35 -14.85
CA VAL A 37 9.21 16.93 -15.93
C VAL A 37 8.10 17.84 -15.40
N ASN A 38 7.47 17.43 -14.29
CA ASN A 38 6.37 18.17 -13.69
C ASN A 38 6.86 19.19 -12.66
N ASP A 39 6.66 20.47 -12.94
CA ASP A 39 7.03 21.57 -12.03
C ASP A 39 6.15 21.59 -10.78
N GLN A 40 4.86 21.30 -10.95
CA GLN A 40 3.87 21.24 -9.88
C GLN A 40 3.47 19.79 -9.63
N PHE A 41 3.54 19.37 -8.38
CA PHE A 41 3.22 18.01 -7.96
C PHE A 41 2.75 18.00 -6.50
N PHE A 42 2.12 16.92 -6.09
CA PHE A 42 1.84 16.63 -4.69
C PHE A 42 2.68 15.43 -4.21
N ASP A 43 2.44 14.25 -4.75
CA ASP A 43 3.01 12.96 -4.35
C ASP A 43 3.70 12.22 -5.51
N THR A 44 3.51 12.68 -6.74
CA THR A 44 3.94 11.95 -7.95
C THR A 44 4.95 12.78 -8.75
N LEU A 45 6.08 12.16 -9.07
CA LEU A 45 7.11 12.72 -9.96
C LEU A 45 7.18 11.93 -11.25
N THR A 46 7.32 12.64 -12.37
CA THR A 46 7.72 12.08 -13.65
C THR A 46 9.16 12.50 -13.93
N ILE A 47 10.05 11.54 -14.00
CA ILE A 47 11.50 11.75 -14.06
C ILE A 47 11.98 11.36 -15.45
N ASP A 48 12.58 12.33 -16.16
CA ASP A 48 13.28 12.12 -17.41
C ASP A 48 14.68 11.56 -17.11
N VAL A 49 14.97 10.39 -17.65
CA VAL A 49 16.22 9.67 -17.41
C VAL A 49 17.25 9.85 -18.54
N THR A 50 16.88 10.49 -19.65
CA THR A 50 17.69 10.54 -20.87
C THR A 50 19.01 11.34 -20.72
N GLY A 51 19.08 12.23 -19.74
CA GLY A 51 20.28 13.04 -19.49
C GLY A 51 21.44 12.30 -18.82
N VAL A 52 21.14 11.22 -18.10
CA VAL A 52 22.11 10.52 -17.21
C VAL A 52 22.07 9.00 -17.35
N ALA A 53 20.92 8.41 -17.57
CA ALA A 53 20.79 6.99 -17.87
C ALA A 53 20.56 6.77 -19.37
N LYS A 54 20.91 5.59 -19.87
CA LYS A 54 20.72 5.27 -21.29
C LYS A 54 19.25 5.28 -21.69
N ASP A 55 18.40 4.68 -20.87
CA ASP A 55 16.95 4.57 -21.04
C ASP A 55 16.28 4.19 -19.69
N SER A 56 14.96 4.19 -19.65
CA SER A 56 14.20 3.86 -18.45
C SER A 56 14.39 2.41 -17.96
N SER A 57 14.82 1.50 -18.84
CA SER A 57 15.02 0.08 -18.49
C SER A 57 16.16 -0.11 -17.50
N VAL A 58 17.15 0.78 -17.51
CA VAL A 58 18.27 0.75 -16.54
C VAL A 58 17.73 1.01 -15.14
N VAL A 59 16.93 2.05 -14.97
CA VAL A 59 16.29 2.39 -13.70
C VAL A 59 15.32 1.31 -13.24
N HIS A 60 14.52 0.75 -14.15
CA HIS A 60 13.60 -0.34 -13.82
C HIS A 60 14.32 -1.62 -13.41
N ARG A 61 15.50 -1.89 -13.94
CA ARG A 61 16.33 -3.03 -13.52
C ARG A 61 16.89 -2.83 -12.12
N ALA A 62 17.43 -1.65 -11.84
CA ALA A 62 17.89 -1.29 -10.50
C ALA A 62 16.74 -1.33 -9.47
N SER A 63 15.57 -0.79 -9.83
CA SER A 63 14.39 -0.81 -8.96
C SER A 63 13.92 -2.23 -8.65
N ALA A 64 13.90 -3.11 -9.64
CA ALA A 64 13.53 -4.51 -9.46
C ALA A 64 14.54 -5.25 -8.55
N ALA A 65 15.84 -4.95 -8.67
CA ALA A 65 16.88 -5.51 -7.81
C ALA A 65 16.73 -5.03 -6.35
N ALA A 66 16.34 -3.77 -6.15
CA ALA A 66 16.04 -3.19 -4.84
C ALA A 66 14.67 -3.60 -4.26
N GLY A 67 13.88 -4.40 -4.99
CA GLY A 67 12.54 -4.82 -4.57
C GLY A 67 11.48 -3.70 -4.64
N VAL A 68 11.69 -2.67 -5.44
CA VAL A 68 10.80 -1.53 -5.63
C VAL A 68 10.27 -1.52 -7.07
N ASN A 69 9.00 -1.21 -7.25
CA ASN A 69 8.39 -1.04 -8.58
C ASN A 69 8.11 0.42 -8.86
N PHE A 70 8.63 0.92 -9.97
CA PHE A 70 8.28 2.23 -10.51
C PHE A 70 7.32 2.09 -11.69
N ARG A 71 6.53 3.12 -11.92
CA ARG A 71 5.64 3.17 -13.08
C ARG A 71 6.49 3.39 -14.34
N HIS A 72 6.36 2.49 -15.30
CA HIS A 72 6.86 2.69 -16.65
C HIS A 72 5.93 3.68 -17.38
N VAL A 73 6.43 4.84 -17.74
CA VAL A 73 5.70 5.85 -18.52
C VAL A 73 6.02 5.62 -20.01
N ASP A 74 7.29 5.70 -20.35
CA ASP A 74 7.84 5.38 -21.67
C ASP A 74 9.36 5.10 -21.55
N ASP A 75 10.07 4.96 -22.68
CA ASP A 75 11.51 4.65 -22.69
C ASP A 75 12.40 5.75 -22.09
N LYS A 76 11.85 6.96 -21.91
CA LYS A 76 12.56 8.12 -21.41
C LYS A 76 12.14 8.55 -20.01
N HIS A 77 10.95 8.13 -19.58
CA HIS A 77 10.33 8.63 -18.36
C HIS A 77 9.96 7.51 -17.41
N VAL A 78 10.26 7.75 -16.13
CA VAL A 78 9.88 6.89 -15.00
C VAL A 78 8.97 7.67 -14.07
N GLY A 79 7.84 7.07 -13.67
CA GLY A 79 6.93 7.64 -12.70
C GLY A 79 7.16 7.07 -11.29
N VAL A 80 7.26 7.95 -10.30
CA VAL A 80 7.36 7.58 -8.87
C VAL A 80 6.26 8.26 -8.10
N THR A 81 5.51 7.50 -7.32
CA THR A 81 4.45 8.02 -6.43
C THR A 81 4.75 7.56 -5.01
N LEU A 82 4.69 8.49 -4.06
CA LEU A 82 4.87 8.22 -2.64
C LEU A 82 3.54 8.35 -1.91
N ASP A 83 3.34 7.54 -0.87
CA ASP A 83 2.17 7.57 0.00
C ASP A 83 2.54 7.70 1.48
N GLU A 84 1.56 7.64 2.36
CA GLU A 84 1.75 7.76 3.81
C GLU A 84 2.50 6.59 4.44
N SER A 85 2.59 5.45 3.77
CA SER A 85 3.30 4.27 4.27
C SER A 85 4.82 4.41 4.14
N VAL A 86 5.28 5.26 3.21
CA VAL A 86 6.71 5.48 2.96
C VAL A 86 7.40 6.08 4.19
N GLY A 87 8.40 5.34 4.70
CA GLY A 87 9.28 5.76 5.78
C GLY A 87 10.66 6.21 5.28
N PRO A 88 11.56 6.61 6.19
CA PRO A 88 12.93 7.01 5.84
C PRO A 88 13.73 5.89 5.15
N VAL A 89 13.51 4.63 5.54
CA VAL A 89 14.18 3.46 4.95
C VAL A 89 13.72 3.26 3.51
N ASP A 90 12.41 3.30 3.28
CA ASP A 90 11.82 3.13 1.94
C ASP A 90 12.25 4.26 1.02
N TRP A 91 12.21 5.50 1.53
CA TRP A 91 12.65 6.68 0.78
C TRP A 91 14.14 6.55 0.37
N THR A 92 14.99 6.11 1.29
CA THR A 92 16.42 5.90 1.02
C THR A 92 16.62 4.81 -0.04
N ALA A 93 15.86 3.72 0.03
CA ALA A 93 15.89 2.67 -0.99
C ALA A 93 15.47 3.21 -2.37
N ILE A 94 14.39 4.00 -2.43
CA ILE A 94 13.90 4.64 -3.66
C ILE A 94 14.96 5.58 -4.27
N ALA A 95 15.57 6.44 -3.45
CA ALA A 95 16.59 7.38 -3.90
C ALA A 95 17.84 6.65 -4.42
N ASN A 96 18.25 5.58 -3.74
CA ASN A 96 19.43 4.81 -4.13
C ASN A 96 19.22 4.00 -5.42
N VAL A 97 18.01 3.67 -5.82
CA VAL A 97 17.75 3.11 -7.16
C VAL A 97 18.24 4.06 -8.26
N PHE A 98 18.01 5.38 -8.12
CA PHE A 98 18.45 6.36 -9.07
C PHE A 98 19.97 6.57 -9.03
N ALA A 99 20.58 6.53 -7.85
CA ALA A 99 22.04 6.60 -7.70
C ALA A 99 22.72 5.37 -8.33
N GLU A 100 22.23 4.16 -8.04
CA GLU A 100 22.75 2.90 -8.58
C GLU A 100 22.66 2.84 -10.11
N ALA A 101 21.55 3.31 -10.68
CA ALA A 101 21.34 3.31 -12.14
C ALA A 101 22.43 4.08 -12.91
N ILE A 102 23.12 5.00 -12.25
CA ILE A 102 24.22 5.80 -12.82
C ILE A 102 25.57 5.54 -12.14
N SER A 103 25.65 4.52 -11.28
CA SER A 103 26.86 4.20 -10.49
C SER A 103 27.36 5.37 -9.63
N ALA A 104 26.44 6.18 -9.08
CA ALA A 104 26.73 7.24 -8.13
C ALA A 104 26.80 6.72 -6.69
N GLU A 105 27.34 7.55 -5.78
CA GLU A 105 27.39 7.23 -4.36
C GLU A 105 25.98 7.14 -3.74
N PRO A 106 25.77 6.24 -2.76
CA PRO A 106 24.52 6.12 -2.06
C PRO A 106 24.09 7.41 -1.34
N VAL A 107 22.80 7.69 -1.36
CA VAL A 107 22.20 8.88 -0.74
C VAL A 107 21.37 8.48 0.49
N SER A 108 21.39 9.32 1.52
CA SER A 108 20.52 9.18 2.70
C SER A 108 19.55 10.36 2.81
N ILE A 109 18.37 10.12 3.39
CA ILE A 109 17.39 11.20 3.64
C ILE A 109 17.96 12.27 4.60
N THR A 110 18.91 11.90 5.46
CA THR A 110 19.58 12.83 6.39
C THR A 110 20.43 13.88 5.68
N ASP A 111 20.84 13.59 4.44
CA ASP A 111 21.70 14.48 3.64
C ASP A 111 20.89 15.50 2.83
N VAL A 112 19.56 15.39 2.88
CA VAL A 112 18.64 16.25 2.14
C VAL A 112 18.19 17.42 3.01
N PRO A 113 18.44 18.67 2.59
CA PRO A 113 17.97 19.83 3.33
C PRO A 113 16.43 19.91 3.32
N PRO A 114 15.80 20.35 4.44
CA PRO A 114 14.36 20.53 4.46
C PRO A 114 13.94 21.57 3.41
N SER A 115 12.97 21.22 2.58
CA SER A 115 12.42 22.14 1.59
C SER A 115 11.72 23.32 2.28
N LYS A 116 12.11 24.55 1.89
CA LYS A 116 11.52 25.78 2.42
C LYS A 116 10.28 26.24 1.64
N THR A 117 10.05 25.70 0.44
CA THR A 117 8.99 26.13 -0.45
C THR A 117 8.20 24.93 -0.95
N SER A 118 6.88 25.05 -0.96
CA SER A 118 6.00 24.05 -1.55
C SER A 118 6.01 24.17 -3.09
N SER A 119 5.94 23.05 -3.80
CA SER A 119 5.71 23.01 -5.24
C SER A 119 4.27 23.36 -5.61
N ILE A 120 3.35 23.36 -4.63
CA ILE A 120 1.95 23.72 -4.82
C ILE A 120 1.83 25.24 -4.81
N PRO A 121 1.28 25.87 -5.87
CA PRO A 121 1.09 27.31 -5.93
C PRO A 121 0.20 27.84 -4.78
N GLN A 122 0.58 28.97 -4.21
CA GLN A 122 -0.13 29.57 -3.10
C GLN A 122 -1.67 29.76 -3.31
N PRO A 123 -2.16 30.12 -4.51
CA PRO A 123 -3.60 30.21 -4.77
C PRO A 123 -4.36 28.90 -4.60
N LEU A 124 -3.66 27.75 -4.66
CA LEU A 124 -4.27 26.41 -4.47
C LEU A 124 -4.24 25.95 -3.01
N TRP A 125 -3.62 26.71 -2.12
CA TRP A 125 -3.57 26.36 -0.71
C TRP A 125 -4.95 26.54 -0.07
N ARG A 126 -5.37 25.51 0.66
CA ARG A 126 -6.61 25.59 1.42
C ARG A 126 -6.45 26.52 2.62
N THR A 127 -7.22 27.58 2.65
CA THR A 127 -7.30 28.54 3.77
C THR A 127 -8.56 28.31 4.63
N SER A 128 -9.58 27.63 4.10
CA SER A 128 -10.83 27.34 4.82
C SER A 128 -10.67 26.13 5.75
N GLU A 129 -11.46 26.13 6.82
CA GLU A 129 -11.64 24.94 7.64
C GLU A 129 -12.28 23.79 6.84
N PHE A 130 -11.97 22.57 7.20
CA PHE A 130 -12.58 21.37 6.66
C PHE A 130 -12.81 20.36 7.79
N LEU A 131 -13.80 19.49 7.62
CA LEU A 131 -14.24 18.51 8.61
C LEU A 131 -14.57 19.13 9.99
N PRO A 132 -15.37 20.23 10.07
CA PRO A 132 -15.68 20.87 11.35
C PRO A 132 -16.64 20.05 12.22
N HIS A 133 -17.34 19.04 11.64
CA HIS A 133 -18.29 18.23 12.37
C HIS A 133 -17.60 17.46 13.51
N PRO A 134 -18.20 17.40 14.72
CA PRO A 134 -17.58 16.76 15.88
C PRO A 134 -17.14 15.31 15.69
N VAL A 135 -17.76 14.56 14.78
CA VAL A 135 -17.40 13.18 14.48
C VAL A 135 -15.95 13.03 14.01
N PHE A 136 -15.41 14.04 13.33
CA PHE A 136 -14.03 14.05 12.85
C PHE A 136 -13.02 14.54 13.89
N ASN A 137 -13.50 14.89 15.10
CA ASN A 137 -12.68 15.50 16.14
C ASN A 137 -12.75 14.78 17.49
N LYS A 138 -13.30 13.54 17.54
CA LYS A 138 -13.54 12.83 18.79
C LYS A 138 -12.93 11.42 18.84
N HIS A 139 -12.76 10.73 17.71
CA HIS A 139 -12.49 9.30 17.68
C HIS A 139 -11.08 8.99 17.14
N HIS A 140 -10.05 9.50 17.83
CA HIS A 140 -8.65 9.45 17.41
C HIS A 140 -7.81 8.35 18.06
N SER A 141 -8.43 7.46 18.83
CA SER A 141 -7.78 6.28 19.40
C SER A 141 -8.49 5.00 18.95
N GLU A 142 -7.78 3.88 19.00
CA GLU A 142 -8.35 2.56 18.64
C GLU A 142 -9.61 2.25 19.44
N THR A 143 -9.58 2.46 20.76
CA THR A 143 -10.73 2.21 21.64
C THR A 143 -11.92 3.12 21.30
N GLU A 144 -11.68 4.41 21.07
CA GLU A 144 -12.75 5.35 20.72
C GLU A 144 -13.35 5.05 19.34
N MET A 145 -12.51 4.69 18.37
CA MET A 145 -12.98 4.28 17.04
C MET A 145 -13.81 2.99 17.12
N LEU A 146 -13.37 1.99 17.88
CA LEU A 146 -14.08 0.75 18.05
C LEU A 146 -15.45 0.97 18.70
N ARG A 147 -15.52 1.77 19.76
CA ARG A 147 -16.77 2.15 20.42
C ARG A 147 -17.70 2.90 19.46
N TYR A 148 -17.15 3.77 18.63
CA TYR A 148 -17.93 4.49 17.63
C TYR A 148 -18.51 3.56 16.56
N ILE A 149 -17.73 2.59 16.08
CA ILE A 149 -18.20 1.56 15.15
C ILE A 149 -19.35 0.75 15.75
N PHE A 150 -19.20 0.29 16.99
CA PHE A 150 -20.26 -0.44 17.69
C PHE A 150 -21.52 0.43 17.94
N HIS A 151 -21.32 1.71 18.28
CA HIS A 151 -22.42 2.64 18.40
C HIS A 151 -23.20 2.81 17.08
N LEU A 152 -22.52 2.88 15.95
CA LEU A 152 -23.20 2.94 14.66
C LEU A 152 -23.92 1.62 14.33
N ALA A 153 -23.27 0.50 14.58
CA ALA A 153 -23.85 -0.83 14.35
C ALA A 153 -25.10 -1.06 15.20
N SER A 154 -25.14 -0.54 16.43
CA SER A 154 -26.28 -0.68 17.34
C SER A 154 -27.53 0.11 16.95
N LYS A 155 -27.44 1.00 15.96
CA LYS A 155 -28.60 1.80 15.49
C LYS A 155 -29.53 1.04 14.57
N ASP A 156 -29.09 -0.12 14.10
CA ASP A 156 -29.89 -1.00 13.23
C ASP A 156 -29.64 -2.46 13.61
N LEU A 157 -30.38 -3.37 12.97
CA LEU A 157 -30.25 -4.80 13.19
C LEU A 157 -28.89 -5.31 12.70
N GLY A 158 -28.03 -5.70 13.62
CA GLY A 158 -26.77 -6.36 13.32
C GLY A 158 -26.90 -7.88 13.26
N LEU A 159 -26.06 -8.52 12.46
CA LEU A 159 -26.01 -9.99 12.33
C LEU A 159 -25.73 -10.71 13.66
N VAL A 160 -25.10 -10.05 14.62
CA VAL A 160 -24.83 -10.58 15.96
C VAL A 160 -26.07 -10.58 16.88
N HIS A 161 -27.12 -9.84 16.51
CA HIS A 161 -28.34 -9.69 17.31
C HIS A 161 -29.58 -10.26 16.64
N ALA A 162 -29.51 -10.67 15.38
CA ALA A 162 -30.65 -11.11 14.60
C ALA A 162 -30.39 -12.46 13.92
N MET A 163 -31.38 -13.35 14.00
CA MET A 163 -31.39 -14.60 13.25
C MET A 163 -32.10 -14.44 11.89
N ILE A 164 -31.91 -13.31 11.23
CA ILE A 164 -32.50 -13.04 9.92
C ILE A 164 -31.62 -13.67 8.85
N PRO A 165 -32.14 -14.57 7.99
CA PRO A 165 -31.43 -15.08 6.84
C PRO A 165 -31.31 -13.98 5.79
N LEU A 166 -30.23 -13.18 5.88
CA LEU A 166 -29.90 -12.16 4.93
C LEU A 166 -28.96 -12.79 3.90
N GLY A 167 -29.42 -13.15 2.73
CA GLY A 167 -28.67 -13.60 1.57
C GLY A 167 -27.15 -13.81 1.77
N SER A 168 -26.34 -13.22 0.94
CA SER A 168 -24.86 -13.26 1.05
C SER A 168 -24.28 -12.63 2.33
N CYS A 169 -25.09 -11.93 3.12
CA CYS A 169 -24.63 -11.27 4.34
C CYS A 169 -24.17 -12.24 5.43
N THR A 170 -24.70 -13.45 5.44
CA THR A 170 -24.34 -14.49 6.41
C THR A 170 -22.87 -14.95 6.28
N MET A 171 -22.28 -14.83 5.11
CA MET A 171 -20.88 -15.18 4.83
C MET A 171 -19.88 -14.17 5.39
N LYS A 172 -20.32 -13.06 5.98
CA LYS A 172 -19.46 -11.97 6.46
C LYS A 172 -19.16 -12.02 7.96
N LEU A 173 -19.66 -13.02 8.67
CA LEU A 173 -19.33 -13.29 10.06
C LEU A 173 -18.04 -14.13 10.14
N ASN A 174 -16.91 -13.52 9.88
CA ASN A 174 -15.62 -14.17 10.00
C ASN A 174 -15.09 -14.03 11.44
N SER A 175 -14.39 -15.05 11.93
CA SER A 175 -13.64 -14.92 13.17
C SER A 175 -12.48 -13.94 12.98
N THR A 176 -12.08 -13.26 14.05
CA THR A 176 -10.89 -12.39 14.03
C THR A 176 -9.65 -13.15 13.56
N SER A 177 -9.50 -14.41 13.97
CA SER A 177 -8.38 -15.27 13.57
C SER A 177 -8.33 -15.53 12.06
N SER A 178 -9.47 -15.60 11.37
CA SER A 178 -9.51 -15.79 9.93
C SER A 178 -9.14 -14.52 9.15
N MET A 179 -9.20 -13.35 9.80
CA MET A 179 -8.85 -12.07 9.20
C MET A 179 -7.36 -11.69 9.39
N ILE A 180 -6.66 -12.31 10.37
CA ILE A 180 -5.24 -12.03 10.65
C ILE A 180 -4.36 -12.11 9.39
N PRO A 181 -4.49 -13.11 8.50
CA PRO A 181 -3.66 -13.19 7.30
C PRO A 181 -3.73 -11.97 6.39
N LEU A 182 -4.83 -11.20 6.41
CA LEU A 182 -4.95 -9.96 5.62
C LEU A 182 -3.96 -8.87 6.06
N THR A 183 -3.47 -8.95 7.30
CA THR A 183 -2.52 -7.97 7.85
C THR A 183 -1.06 -8.35 7.61
N TRP A 184 -0.81 -9.55 7.07
CA TRP A 184 0.56 -10.00 6.82
C TRP A 184 1.21 -9.23 5.66
N PRO A 185 2.50 -8.90 5.78
CA PRO A 185 3.22 -8.14 4.74
C PRO A 185 3.21 -8.83 3.37
N GLU A 186 3.07 -10.15 3.35
CA GLU A 186 3.05 -10.95 2.12
C GLU A 186 1.72 -10.78 1.35
N PHE A 187 0.67 -10.26 1.99
CA PHE A 187 -0.67 -10.10 1.38
C PHE A 187 -1.12 -8.65 1.31
N SER A 188 -0.93 -7.89 2.38
CA SER A 188 -1.50 -6.56 2.53
C SER A 188 -1.02 -5.55 1.47
N PRO A 189 0.29 -5.45 1.14
CA PRO A 189 0.81 -4.39 0.27
C PRO A 189 0.84 -4.76 -1.22
N VAL A 190 0.15 -5.81 -1.65
CA VAL A 190 0.18 -6.21 -3.07
C VAL A 190 -0.61 -5.22 -3.92
N HIS A 191 0.09 -4.48 -4.79
CA HIS A 191 -0.53 -3.54 -5.69
C HIS A 191 -1.25 -4.25 -6.84
N PRO A 192 -2.46 -3.80 -7.26
CA PRO A 192 -3.22 -4.44 -8.36
C PRO A 192 -2.47 -4.53 -9.69
N PHE A 193 -1.55 -3.60 -9.95
CA PHE A 193 -0.72 -3.57 -11.15
C PHE A 193 0.70 -4.08 -10.95
N ALA A 194 0.95 -4.84 -9.85
CA ALA A 194 2.24 -5.49 -9.66
C ALA A 194 2.55 -6.45 -10.83
N PRO A 195 3.82 -6.54 -11.27
CA PRO A 195 4.22 -7.45 -12.33
C PRO A 195 3.84 -8.91 -12.01
N THR A 196 3.31 -9.64 -12.98
CA THR A 196 2.78 -11.00 -12.79
C THR A 196 3.80 -12.00 -12.27
N ASN A 197 5.08 -11.80 -12.58
CA ASN A 197 6.18 -12.60 -12.09
C ASN A 197 6.45 -12.43 -10.58
N GLN A 198 6.02 -11.30 -9.99
CA GLN A 198 6.17 -10.99 -8.57
C GLN A 198 4.97 -11.49 -7.73
N VAL A 199 3.82 -11.73 -8.34
CA VAL A 199 2.55 -12.10 -7.68
C VAL A 199 2.10 -13.52 -7.99
N LYS A 200 3.03 -14.43 -8.30
CA LYS A 200 2.73 -15.82 -8.66
C LYS A 200 1.88 -16.55 -7.62
N GLY A 201 2.19 -16.38 -6.33
CA GLY A 201 1.42 -16.98 -5.24
C GLY A 201 -0.04 -16.51 -5.22
N TYR A 202 -0.28 -15.22 -5.42
CA TYR A 202 -1.63 -14.67 -5.55
C TYR A 202 -2.39 -15.26 -6.74
N LEU A 203 -1.73 -15.36 -7.89
CA LEU A 203 -2.32 -15.96 -9.08
C LEU A 203 -2.64 -17.45 -8.89
N GLU A 204 -1.82 -18.18 -8.13
CA GLU A 204 -2.10 -19.56 -7.78
C GLU A 204 -3.33 -19.69 -6.87
N ILE A 205 -3.46 -18.84 -5.85
CA ILE A 205 -4.64 -18.80 -4.98
C ILE A 205 -5.92 -18.54 -5.80
N ILE A 206 -5.89 -17.55 -6.70
CA ILE A 206 -7.03 -17.23 -7.56
C ILE A 206 -7.36 -18.40 -8.52
N LYS A 207 -6.36 -19.07 -9.08
CA LYS A 207 -6.55 -20.24 -9.97
C LYS A 207 -7.17 -21.43 -9.23
N VAL A 208 -6.73 -21.70 -8.00
CA VAL A 208 -7.30 -22.76 -7.15
C VAL A 208 -8.80 -22.53 -6.95
N ARG A 209 -9.22 -21.29 -6.78
CA ARG A 209 -10.63 -20.92 -6.67
C ARG A 209 -11.45 -21.23 -7.93
N THR A 210 -10.95 -20.92 -9.12
CA THR A 210 -11.67 -21.14 -10.38
C THR A 210 -11.75 -22.63 -10.76
N THR A 211 -10.87 -23.46 -10.22
CA THR A 211 -10.85 -24.92 -10.44
C THR A 211 -11.47 -25.72 -9.30
N SER A 212 -11.92 -25.07 -8.23
CA SER A 212 -12.42 -25.69 -7.00
C SER A 212 -13.72 -26.52 -7.19
N GLU A 213 -14.39 -26.41 -8.33
CA GLU A 213 -15.44 -27.38 -8.67
C GLU A 213 -14.90 -28.79 -8.99
N ARG A 214 -13.57 -28.99 -9.02
CA ARG A 214 -12.94 -30.26 -9.48
C ARG A 214 -11.82 -30.79 -8.61
N SER A 215 -11.74 -30.60 -7.34
CA SER A 215 -11.05 -31.57 -6.48
C SER A 215 -10.31 -31.01 -5.28
N PHE A 216 -10.49 -31.66 -4.16
CA PHE A 216 -9.69 -31.72 -2.95
C PHE A 216 -8.15 -31.85 -3.21
N ALA A 217 -7.73 -32.31 -4.38
CA ALA A 217 -6.34 -32.36 -4.80
C ALA A 217 -5.71 -30.97 -5.04
N ALA A 218 -6.47 -29.99 -5.53
CA ALA A 218 -6.00 -28.62 -5.69
C ALA A 218 -5.78 -27.92 -4.33
N TYR A 219 -6.65 -28.23 -3.36
CA TYR A 219 -6.52 -27.74 -1.98
C TYR A 219 -5.22 -28.25 -1.31
N SER A 220 -4.92 -29.53 -1.46
CA SER A 220 -3.71 -30.13 -0.89
C SER A 220 -2.42 -29.63 -1.58
N SER A 221 -2.49 -29.24 -2.86
CA SER A 221 -1.37 -28.62 -3.57
C SER A 221 -1.16 -27.17 -3.11
N CYS A 222 -2.24 -26.40 -2.94
CA CYS A 222 -2.18 -25.06 -2.37
C CYS A 222 -1.54 -25.09 -0.97
N CYS A 223 -2.01 -25.97 -0.09
CA CYS A 223 -1.45 -26.11 1.26
C CYS A 223 0.02 -26.55 1.26
N ARG A 224 0.47 -27.33 0.29
CA ARG A 224 1.88 -27.72 0.14
C ARG A 224 2.77 -26.56 -0.31
N ASN A 225 2.30 -25.73 -1.23
CA ASN A 225 3.04 -24.56 -1.67
C ASN A 225 3.13 -23.51 -0.56
N TRP A 226 2.06 -23.35 0.23
CA TRP A 226 2.06 -22.54 1.45
C TRP A 226 3.07 -23.01 2.49
N ARG A 227 3.31 -24.33 2.60
CA ARG A 227 4.37 -24.86 3.49
C ARG A 227 5.75 -24.31 3.17
N MET A 228 6.07 -24.05 1.93
CA MET A 228 7.37 -23.49 1.54
C MET A 228 7.45 -21.99 1.84
N ILE A 229 6.34 -21.25 1.74
CA ILE A 229 6.28 -19.83 2.07
C ILE A 229 6.33 -19.61 3.59
N PHE A 230 5.68 -20.49 4.38
CA PHE A 230 5.57 -20.35 5.84
C PHE A 230 6.46 -21.32 6.64
N ALA A 231 7.44 -21.96 6.05
CA ALA A 231 8.35 -22.88 6.75
C ALA A 231 9.11 -22.28 7.97
N ARG A 232 8.97 -20.97 8.19
CA ARG A 232 9.55 -20.25 9.34
C ARG A 232 8.54 -19.91 10.45
N SER A 233 7.26 -20.28 10.33
CA SER A 233 6.25 -19.99 11.35
C SER A 233 5.90 -21.26 12.14
N PRO A 234 5.89 -21.22 13.49
CA PRO A 234 5.52 -22.34 14.35
C PRO A 234 4.02 -22.66 14.41
N VAL A 235 3.18 -21.97 13.64
CA VAL A 235 1.72 -22.18 13.65
C VAL A 235 1.34 -23.38 12.79
N SER A 236 0.54 -24.30 13.35
CA SER A 236 0.15 -25.52 12.64
C SER A 236 -0.69 -25.18 11.38
N MET A 237 -0.37 -25.86 10.30
CA MET A 237 -0.96 -25.66 8.96
C MET A 237 -2.48 -25.86 8.92
N HIS A 238 -3.06 -26.66 9.83
CA HIS A 238 -4.49 -26.88 9.95
C HIS A 238 -5.24 -25.62 10.44
N ALA A 239 -4.60 -24.81 11.28
CA ALA A 239 -5.19 -23.58 11.77
C ALA A 239 -5.22 -22.45 10.72
N LEU A 240 -4.35 -22.54 9.71
CA LEU A 240 -4.22 -21.52 8.65
C LEU A 240 -5.06 -21.84 7.41
N CYS A 241 -5.23 -23.12 7.06
CA CYS A 241 -5.97 -23.49 5.85
C CYS A 241 -7.49 -23.23 5.98
N ASN A 242 -8.09 -23.48 7.13
CA ASN A 242 -9.53 -23.21 7.35
C ASN A 242 -9.88 -21.71 7.27
N PRO A 243 -9.11 -20.79 7.89
CA PRO A 243 -9.36 -19.36 7.77
C PRO A 243 -9.25 -18.85 6.34
N ILE A 244 -8.29 -19.36 5.57
CA ILE A 244 -8.08 -18.94 4.17
C ILE A 244 -9.21 -19.43 3.27
N GLN A 245 -9.73 -20.62 3.50
CA GLN A 245 -10.89 -21.14 2.78
C GLN A 245 -12.13 -20.26 3.03
N VAL A 246 -12.40 -19.92 4.28
CA VAL A 246 -13.50 -19.02 4.66
C VAL A 246 -13.31 -17.63 4.05
N LEU A 247 -12.08 -17.13 3.99
CA LEU A 247 -11.75 -15.85 3.41
C LEU A 247 -11.94 -15.85 1.88
N LEU A 248 -11.51 -16.91 1.21
CA LEU A 248 -11.74 -17.12 -0.23
C LEU A 248 -13.22 -17.27 -0.55
N GLU A 249 -13.99 -17.98 0.26
CA GLU A 249 -15.44 -18.10 0.10
C GLU A 249 -16.16 -16.78 0.35
N SER A 250 -15.70 -15.95 1.29
CA SER A 250 -16.29 -14.63 1.55
C SER A 250 -15.99 -13.58 0.49
N MET A 251 -14.94 -13.78 -0.31
CA MET A 251 -14.62 -12.92 -1.47
C MET A 251 -15.40 -13.31 -2.74
N LEU A 252 -16.18 -14.40 -2.69
CA LEU A 252 -16.94 -14.98 -3.83
C LEU A 252 -18.37 -14.43 -3.95
N VAL A 253 -18.81 -13.66 -2.98
CA VAL A 253 -20.14 -13.07 -2.89
C VAL A 253 -20.01 -11.56 -2.95
#